data_903ecea52ac2e65bb9cce75ed98f2c88
#
_entry.id   903ecea52ac2e65bb9cce75ed98f2c88
#
_cell.length_a   1.000
_cell.length_b   1.000
_cell.length_c   1.000
_cell.angle_alpha   90.00
_cell.angle_beta   90.00
_cell.angle_gamma   90.00
#
_symmetry.space_group_name_H-M   'P 1'
#
loop_
_entity.id
_entity.type
_entity.pdbx_description
1 polymer ?
#
loop_
_entity_poly.entity_id
_entity_poly.type
_entity_poly.pdbx_seq_one_letter_code
_entity_poly.pdbx_strand_id
1 'polypeptide(L)'
;MDIGEKGMKLLTRCLVLGFLLLFVRVPDAAPAGEGGLDEIVKQVEKRYDVPGFTADFHQISTIKAMDIADEATGKMSVRKPEMMRWEYEKPEHQIIITNAERLWIYRPQDNQVMVGKAPAFFAGGKGAGFLADIKILRRKFDISVAPSDADQFHVLKLVPIEKTIDVERILLYVSKATYTVQRVVTYNTYGDETLIDLLNSRFDQVPDLSLFTFTIPEGTDVVTMDE
;
A
#
# COMPACT_ATOMS: atom_id res chain seq x y z
N MET A 1 70.67 56.85 46.02
CA MET A 1 70.11 56.45 47.32
C MET A 1 69.04 55.43 46.95
N ASP A 2 69.33 54.32 46.88
CA ASP A 2 69.77 53.23 47.75
C ASP A 2 68.51 52.33 48.12
N ILE A 3 68.79 51.07 47.87
CA ILE A 3 68.24 49.89 48.53
C ILE A 3 66.75 49.51 48.19
N GLY A 4 66.46 48.33 47.86
CA GLY A 4 67.08 47.02 48.03
C GLY A 4 66.18 45.89 47.43
N GLU A 5 66.89 44.90 47.00
CA GLU A 5 66.48 43.55 46.70
C GLU A 5 65.61 42.92 47.80
N LYS A 6 64.62 42.16 47.38
CA LYS A 6 64.50 40.78 47.89
C LYS A 6 63.44 40.05 47.11
N GLY A 7 63.87 38.97 46.53
CA GLY A 7 63.08 38.05 45.76
C GLY A 7 62.07 37.24 46.59
N MET A 8 61.09 36.79 45.91
CA MET A 8 60.31 35.63 46.34
C MET A 8 59.87 34.83 45.13
N LYS A 9 60.37 33.68 45.04
CA LYS A 9 59.96 32.62 44.07
C LYS A 9 58.52 32.19 44.38
N LEU A 10 57.64 32.46 43.47
CA LEU A 10 56.24 31.86 43.56
C LEU A 10 56.10 30.81 42.48
N LEU A 11 56.03 29.58 42.94
CA LEU A 11 55.74 28.41 42.11
C LEU A 11 54.47 28.55 41.34
N THR A 12 54.50 28.63 40.03
CA THR A 12 53.36 28.50 39.14
C THR A 12 52.99 27.02 39.05
N ARG A 13 51.96 26.62 39.80
CA ARG A 13 51.28 25.32 39.62
C ARG A 13 50.41 25.40 38.37
N CYS A 14 50.87 24.79 37.29
CA CYS A 14 50.00 24.51 36.14
C CYS A 14 48.97 23.49 36.51
N LEU A 15 47.70 23.94 36.68
CA LEU A 15 46.53 23.10 36.81
C LEU A 15 46.10 22.67 35.39
N VAL A 16 46.53 21.47 34.98
CA VAL A 16 46.04 20.86 33.73
C VAL A 16 44.62 20.34 34.01
N LEU A 17 43.63 21.13 33.61
CA LEU A 17 42.23 20.69 33.60
C LEU A 17 42.05 19.72 32.41
N GLY A 18 42.11 18.41 32.72
CA GLY A 18 41.75 17.37 31.74
C GLY A 18 40.28 17.46 31.38
N PHE A 19 39.98 17.98 30.18
CA PHE A 19 38.65 17.96 29.60
C PHE A 19 38.35 16.55 29.12
N LEU A 20 37.70 15.76 29.98
CA LEU A 20 37.23 14.41 29.66
C LEU A 20 36.07 14.56 28.66
N LEU A 21 36.34 14.49 27.34
CA LEU A 21 35.35 14.38 26.30
C LEU A 21 34.63 13.03 26.47
N LEU A 22 33.49 13.04 27.16
CA LEU A 22 32.51 11.97 27.11
C LEU A 22 31.97 11.91 25.69
N PHE A 23 32.49 11.00 24.87
CA PHE A 23 31.88 10.57 23.64
C PHE A 23 30.57 9.83 24.01
N VAL A 24 29.47 10.59 24.03
CA VAL A 24 28.14 9.99 23.99
C VAL A 24 28.02 9.33 22.61
N ARG A 25 28.19 8.01 22.57
CA ARG A 25 27.83 7.23 21.39
C ARG A 25 26.31 7.36 21.25
N VAL A 26 25.85 8.22 20.33
CA VAL A 26 24.51 8.15 19.78
C VAL A 26 24.44 6.77 19.10
N PRO A 27 23.55 5.86 19.52
CA PRO A 27 23.37 4.64 18.77
C PRO A 27 22.91 5.04 17.37
N ASP A 28 23.75 4.74 16.35
CA ASP A 28 23.30 4.74 14.97
C ASP A 28 22.02 3.89 14.93
N ALA A 29 20.89 4.53 14.63
CA ALA A 29 19.67 3.81 14.30
C ALA A 29 20.03 2.98 13.05
N ALA A 30 20.24 1.69 13.24
CA ALA A 30 20.46 0.78 12.14
C ALA A 30 19.31 1.00 11.14
N PRO A 31 19.60 1.18 9.83
CA PRO A 31 18.53 1.18 8.84
C PRO A 31 17.74 -0.10 9.05
N ALA A 32 16.41 -0.02 8.97
CA ALA A 32 15.54 -1.19 9.10
C ALA A 32 16.02 -2.21 8.06
N GLY A 33 16.84 -3.17 8.52
CA GLY A 33 17.56 -4.08 7.66
C GLY A 33 16.58 -5.02 6.95
N GLU A 34 17.09 -5.67 5.89
CA GLU A 34 16.33 -6.66 5.06
C GLU A 34 15.51 -7.67 5.89
N GLY A 35 15.95 -8.01 7.12
CA GLY A 35 15.19 -8.83 8.05
C GLY A 35 13.88 -8.22 8.54
N GLY A 36 13.81 -6.88 8.65
CA GLY A 36 12.57 -6.20 9.06
C GLY A 36 11.53 -6.17 7.95
N LEU A 37 11.93 -5.96 6.70
CA LEU A 37 11.05 -5.96 5.55
C LEU A 37 10.46 -7.36 5.30
N ASP A 38 11.32 -8.38 5.29
CA ASP A 38 10.88 -9.77 5.07
C ASP A 38 9.87 -10.23 6.13
N GLU A 39 10.09 -9.87 7.40
CA GLU A 39 9.15 -10.18 8.47
C GLU A 39 7.81 -9.46 8.28
N ILE A 40 7.80 -8.17 7.90
CA ILE A 40 6.57 -7.43 7.62
C ILE A 40 5.77 -8.12 6.51
N VAL A 41 6.43 -8.41 5.38
CA VAL A 41 5.77 -9.05 4.23
C VAL A 41 5.24 -10.43 4.61
N LYS A 42 6.00 -11.23 5.35
CA LYS A 42 5.58 -12.54 5.86
C LYS A 42 4.36 -12.46 6.77
N GLN A 43 4.29 -11.47 7.66
CA GLN A 43 3.12 -11.27 8.52
C GLN A 43 1.89 -10.84 7.70
N VAL A 44 2.05 -10.00 6.67
CA VAL A 44 0.98 -9.65 5.73
C VAL A 44 0.51 -10.90 4.99
N GLU A 45 1.42 -11.70 4.42
CA GLU A 45 1.09 -12.97 3.75
C GLU A 45 0.30 -13.90 4.67
N LYS A 46 0.74 -14.05 5.93
CA LYS A 46 0.04 -14.84 6.94
C LYS A 46 -1.35 -14.28 7.26
N ARG A 47 -1.50 -12.96 7.38
CA ARG A 47 -2.78 -12.32 7.65
C ARG A 47 -3.79 -12.57 6.55
N TYR A 48 -3.35 -12.55 5.30
CA TYR A 48 -4.18 -12.80 4.13
C TYR A 48 -4.22 -14.27 3.69
N ASP A 49 -3.62 -15.19 4.45
CA ASP A 49 -3.73 -16.64 4.18
C ASP A 49 -5.05 -17.21 4.71
N VAL A 50 -6.14 -16.65 4.23
CA VAL A 50 -7.54 -17.01 4.54
C VAL A 50 -8.27 -17.34 3.26
N PRO A 51 -9.38 -18.12 3.31
CA PRO A 51 -10.17 -18.45 2.12
C PRO A 51 -10.83 -17.24 1.45
N GLY A 52 -11.06 -16.17 2.20
CA GLY A 52 -11.65 -14.93 1.69
C GLY A 52 -11.83 -13.89 2.79
N PHE A 53 -12.20 -12.69 2.41
CA PHE A 53 -12.50 -11.59 3.32
C PHE A 53 -13.39 -10.56 2.63
N THR A 54 -13.96 -9.63 3.43
CA THR A 54 -14.70 -8.47 2.95
C THR A 54 -14.13 -7.19 3.55
N ALA A 55 -14.36 -6.07 2.87
CA ALA A 55 -14.09 -4.74 3.40
C ALA A 55 -15.06 -3.73 2.77
N ASP A 56 -15.31 -2.64 3.48
CA ASP A 56 -15.80 -1.42 2.85
C ASP A 56 -14.62 -0.67 2.25
N PHE A 57 -14.82 0.12 1.20
CA PHE A 57 -13.76 0.95 0.65
C PHE A 57 -14.21 2.39 0.42
N HIS A 58 -13.23 3.28 0.52
CA HIS A 58 -13.32 4.66 0.11
C HIS A 58 -12.17 4.93 -0.84
N GLN A 59 -12.48 5.39 -2.05
CA GLN A 59 -11.51 5.63 -3.12
C GLN A 59 -11.50 7.10 -3.49
N ILE A 60 -10.30 7.64 -3.69
CA ILE A 60 -10.07 8.96 -4.28
C ILE A 60 -9.15 8.76 -5.47
N SER A 61 -9.59 9.19 -6.66
CA SER A 61 -8.81 9.13 -7.89
C SER A 61 -8.52 10.54 -8.36
N THR A 62 -7.23 10.90 -8.44
CA THR A 62 -6.78 12.23 -8.84
C THR A 62 -6.10 12.17 -10.20
N ILE A 63 -6.60 12.96 -11.15
CA ILE A 63 -5.97 13.18 -12.45
C ILE A 63 -5.15 14.46 -12.34
N LYS A 64 -3.84 14.30 -12.15
CA LYS A 64 -2.92 15.40 -11.86
C LYS A 64 -2.89 16.48 -12.92
N ALA A 65 -2.93 16.09 -14.19
CA ALA A 65 -2.86 17.04 -15.33
C ALA A 65 -4.08 17.98 -15.41
N MET A 66 -5.22 17.55 -14.86
CA MET A 66 -6.48 18.31 -14.91
C MET A 66 -6.86 18.93 -13.56
N ASP A 67 -6.13 18.60 -12.49
CA ASP A 67 -6.47 18.96 -11.10
C ASP A 67 -7.90 18.53 -10.71
N ILE A 68 -8.30 17.33 -11.16
CA ILE A 68 -9.61 16.74 -10.88
C ILE A 68 -9.42 15.57 -9.92
N ALA A 69 -10.28 15.50 -8.91
CA ALA A 69 -10.37 14.38 -7.98
C ALA A 69 -11.81 13.85 -7.95
N ASP A 70 -11.94 12.54 -8.20
CA ASP A 70 -13.20 11.81 -8.09
C ASP A 70 -13.18 10.94 -6.85
N GLU A 71 -14.31 10.89 -6.15
CA GLU A 71 -14.48 10.14 -4.92
C GLU A 71 -15.54 9.05 -5.11
N ALA A 72 -15.25 7.85 -4.60
CA ALA A 72 -16.17 6.73 -4.66
C ALA A 72 -16.14 5.92 -3.35
N THR A 73 -17.28 5.30 -3.03
CA THR A 73 -17.40 4.39 -1.89
C THR A 73 -18.13 3.12 -2.30
N GLY A 74 -17.86 2.04 -1.55
CA GLY A 74 -18.52 0.78 -1.84
C GLY A 74 -18.01 -0.37 -0.96
N LYS A 75 -18.25 -1.57 -1.44
CA LYS A 75 -17.90 -2.82 -0.76
C LYS A 75 -17.01 -3.70 -1.63
N MET A 76 -16.08 -4.36 -0.99
CA MET A 76 -15.20 -5.32 -1.62
C MET A 76 -15.39 -6.70 -0.98
N SER A 77 -15.46 -7.73 -1.82
CA SER A 77 -15.41 -9.14 -1.41
C SER A 77 -14.29 -9.84 -2.16
N VAL A 78 -13.49 -10.61 -1.44
CA VAL A 78 -12.42 -11.42 -1.99
C VAL A 78 -12.60 -12.86 -1.57
N ARG A 79 -12.45 -13.79 -2.51
CA ARG A 79 -12.42 -15.24 -2.26
C ARG A 79 -11.32 -15.87 -3.08
N LYS A 80 -10.50 -16.69 -2.45
CA LYS A 80 -9.44 -17.44 -3.15
C LYS A 80 -10.00 -18.64 -3.92
N PRO A 81 -9.36 -18.99 -5.07
CA PRO A 81 -8.32 -18.23 -5.73
C PRO A 81 -8.89 -17.11 -6.63
N GLU A 82 -8.22 -15.94 -6.64
CA GLU A 82 -8.37 -14.86 -7.65
C GLU A 82 -9.81 -14.39 -7.96
N MET A 83 -10.73 -14.54 -7.00
CA MET A 83 -12.09 -14.04 -7.14
C MET A 83 -12.23 -12.73 -6.37
N MET A 84 -12.71 -11.71 -7.05
CA MET A 84 -12.98 -10.39 -6.45
C MET A 84 -14.31 -9.86 -6.94
N ARG A 85 -14.97 -9.13 -6.04
CA ARG A 85 -16.14 -8.32 -6.34
C ARG A 85 -15.95 -6.95 -5.71
N TRP A 86 -15.96 -5.90 -6.54
CA TRP A 86 -16.05 -4.52 -6.13
C TRP A 86 -17.44 -4.02 -6.48
N GLU A 87 -18.15 -3.52 -5.50
CA GLU A 87 -19.48 -2.95 -5.67
C GLU A 87 -19.45 -1.50 -5.24
N TYR A 88 -19.36 -0.60 -6.22
CA TYR A 88 -19.41 0.84 -6.01
C TYR A 88 -20.86 1.22 -5.72
N GLU A 89 -21.05 1.96 -4.61
CA GLU A 89 -22.36 2.45 -4.18
C GLU A 89 -22.54 3.93 -4.50
N LYS A 90 -21.44 4.68 -4.50
CA LYS A 90 -21.39 6.12 -4.82
C LYS A 90 -20.12 6.44 -5.62
N PRO A 91 -20.16 7.50 -6.49
CA PRO A 91 -21.33 8.34 -6.85
C PRO A 91 -22.30 7.57 -7.71
N GLU A 92 -21.84 6.57 -8.48
CA GLU A 92 -22.64 5.74 -9.39
C GLU A 92 -22.49 4.27 -9.06
N HIS A 93 -23.58 3.54 -9.26
CA HIS A 93 -23.56 2.10 -9.05
C HIS A 93 -22.79 1.41 -10.18
N GLN A 94 -21.70 0.73 -9.84
CA GLN A 94 -20.90 -0.08 -10.74
C GLN A 94 -20.49 -1.36 -10.03
N ILE A 95 -20.47 -2.46 -10.73
CA ILE A 95 -20.04 -3.74 -10.19
C ILE A 95 -18.89 -4.28 -11.05
N ILE A 96 -17.77 -4.59 -10.42
CA ILE A 96 -16.64 -5.26 -11.05
C ILE A 96 -16.52 -6.64 -10.43
N ILE A 97 -16.61 -7.69 -11.23
CA ILE A 97 -16.55 -9.07 -10.76
C ILE A 97 -15.46 -9.81 -11.53
N THR A 98 -14.66 -10.60 -10.80
CA THR A 98 -13.77 -11.61 -11.39
C THR A 98 -14.01 -12.97 -10.74
N ASN A 99 -13.90 -14.04 -11.54
CA ASN A 99 -13.99 -15.42 -11.08
C ASN A 99 -12.76 -16.26 -11.42
N ALA A 100 -11.57 -15.63 -11.43
CA ALA A 100 -10.30 -16.16 -11.88
C ALA A 100 -10.13 -16.30 -13.41
N GLU A 101 -11.18 -16.46 -14.18
CA GLU A 101 -11.14 -16.60 -15.64
C GLU A 101 -11.64 -15.35 -16.36
N ARG A 102 -12.78 -14.87 -15.94
CA ARG A 102 -13.52 -13.76 -16.57
C ARG A 102 -13.57 -12.54 -15.67
N LEU A 103 -13.63 -11.39 -16.33
CA LEU A 103 -13.91 -10.08 -15.75
C LEU A 103 -15.22 -9.57 -16.34
N TRP A 104 -16.09 -9.03 -15.47
CA TRP A 104 -17.26 -8.27 -15.84
C TRP A 104 -17.20 -6.91 -15.15
N ILE A 105 -17.42 -5.84 -15.91
CA ILE A 105 -17.61 -4.48 -15.39
C ILE A 105 -19.00 -4.05 -15.83
N TYR A 106 -19.95 -4.08 -14.90
CA TYR A 106 -21.34 -3.76 -15.15
C TYR A 106 -21.70 -2.38 -14.63
N ARG A 107 -22.27 -1.56 -15.52
CA ARG A 107 -22.77 -0.23 -15.23
C ARG A 107 -24.27 -0.20 -15.52
N PRO A 108 -25.11 -0.34 -14.49
CA PRO A 108 -26.57 -0.37 -14.65
C PRO A 108 -27.13 0.90 -15.32
N GLN A 109 -26.60 2.07 -14.98
CA GLN A 109 -27.05 3.36 -15.53
C GLN A 109 -26.86 3.46 -17.04
N ASP A 110 -25.77 2.89 -17.54
CA ASP A 110 -25.42 2.85 -18.95
C ASP A 110 -26.06 1.67 -19.68
N ASN A 111 -26.73 0.78 -18.93
CA ASN A 111 -27.21 -0.53 -19.39
C ASN A 111 -26.13 -1.32 -20.15
N GLN A 112 -24.87 -1.24 -19.66
CA GLN A 112 -23.71 -1.80 -20.34
C GLN A 112 -22.90 -2.74 -19.42
N VAL A 113 -22.38 -3.80 -20.01
CA VAL A 113 -21.38 -4.68 -19.38
C VAL A 113 -20.16 -4.80 -20.29
N MET A 114 -18.98 -4.53 -19.74
CA MET A 114 -17.71 -4.88 -20.37
C MET A 114 -17.28 -6.26 -19.88
N VAL A 115 -16.87 -7.13 -20.83
CA VAL A 115 -16.45 -8.52 -20.55
C VAL A 115 -15.00 -8.70 -21.02
N GLY A 116 -14.15 -9.27 -20.17
CA GLY A 116 -12.76 -9.53 -20.48
C GLY A 116 -12.18 -10.72 -19.73
N LYS A 117 -10.87 -10.86 -19.79
CA LYS A 117 -10.13 -11.91 -19.05
C LYS A 117 -9.66 -11.38 -17.70
N ALA A 118 -9.91 -12.15 -16.62
CA ALA A 118 -9.52 -11.77 -15.27
C ALA A 118 -7.99 -11.59 -15.09
N PRO A 119 -7.12 -12.46 -15.64
CA PRO A 119 -5.66 -12.30 -15.49
C PRO A 119 -5.14 -10.95 -16.00
N ALA A 120 -5.71 -10.41 -17.09
CA ALA A 120 -5.33 -9.10 -17.62
C ALA A 120 -5.66 -7.96 -16.65
N PHE A 121 -6.77 -8.05 -15.92
CA PHE A 121 -7.16 -7.07 -14.93
C PHE A 121 -6.22 -7.01 -13.72
N PHE A 122 -5.73 -8.18 -13.28
CA PHE A 122 -4.79 -8.28 -12.16
C PHE A 122 -3.34 -8.00 -12.55
N ALA A 123 -3.03 -8.00 -13.85
CA ALA A 123 -1.70 -7.67 -14.32
C ALA A 123 -1.29 -6.25 -13.88
N GLY A 124 -0.09 -6.12 -13.31
CA GLY A 124 0.44 -4.83 -12.89
C GLY A 124 -0.12 -4.25 -11.59
N GLY A 125 -1.04 -4.94 -10.88
CA GLY A 125 -1.52 -4.50 -9.55
C GLY A 125 -2.58 -3.41 -9.56
N LYS A 126 -3.25 -3.19 -10.70
CA LYS A 126 -4.40 -2.26 -10.80
C LYS A 126 -5.49 -2.61 -9.77
N GLY A 127 -6.16 -1.58 -9.25
CA GLY A 127 -7.36 -1.73 -8.42
C GLY A 127 -7.15 -2.59 -7.17
N ALA A 128 -5.93 -2.61 -6.59
CA ALA A 128 -5.59 -3.47 -5.46
C ALA A 128 -5.84 -4.98 -5.72
N GLY A 129 -5.81 -5.43 -6.98
CA GLY A 129 -6.04 -6.81 -7.38
C GLY A 129 -5.12 -7.85 -6.71
N PHE A 130 -3.91 -7.42 -6.29
CA PHE A 130 -2.98 -8.26 -5.52
C PHE A 130 -3.56 -8.74 -4.17
N LEU A 131 -4.63 -8.11 -3.65
CA LEU A 131 -5.30 -8.57 -2.42
C LEU A 131 -5.99 -9.93 -2.60
N ALA A 132 -6.31 -10.33 -3.84
CA ALA A 132 -6.82 -11.67 -4.14
C ALA A 132 -5.72 -12.76 -4.08
N ASP A 133 -4.47 -12.39 -4.36
CA ASP A 133 -3.27 -13.22 -4.16
C ASP A 133 -2.12 -12.37 -3.64
N ILE A 134 -2.07 -12.19 -2.33
CA ILE A 134 -1.03 -11.35 -1.69
C ILE A 134 0.39 -11.88 -1.96
N LYS A 135 0.58 -13.15 -2.26
CA LYS A 135 1.88 -13.75 -2.58
C LYS A 135 2.45 -13.24 -3.90
N ILE A 136 1.61 -12.61 -4.74
CA ILE A 136 2.06 -11.97 -5.99
C ILE A 136 3.02 -10.81 -5.72
N LEU A 137 2.96 -10.18 -4.53
CA LEU A 137 3.82 -9.05 -4.17
C LEU A 137 5.29 -9.40 -4.35
N ARG A 138 5.76 -10.54 -3.82
CA ARG A 138 7.16 -10.99 -3.93
C ARG A 138 7.57 -11.35 -5.36
N ARG A 139 6.63 -11.72 -6.20
CA ARG A 139 6.90 -12.19 -7.57
C ARG A 139 6.90 -11.07 -8.61
N LYS A 140 6.11 -10.03 -8.34
CA LYS A 140 5.82 -8.98 -9.33
C LYS A 140 6.38 -7.62 -8.97
N PHE A 141 6.86 -7.44 -7.73
CA PHE A 141 7.31 -6.13 -7.25
C PHE A 141 8.65 -6.20 -6.53
N ASP A 142 9.48 -5.19 -6.78
CA ASP A 142 10.57 -4.83 -5.88
C ASP A 142 9.97 -4.09 -4.69
N ILE A 143 10.18 -4.64 -3.48
CA ILE A 143 9.56 -4.16 -2.25
C ILE A 143 10.60 -3.47 -1.38
N SER A 144 10.25 -2.30 -0.84
CA SER A 144 11.07 -1.58 0.13
C SER A 144 10.19 -0.94 1.20
N VAL A 145 10.79 -0.61 2.36
CA VAL A 145 10.09 0.19 3.37
C VAL A 145 10.22 1.66 3.00
N ALA A 146 9.08 2.37 2.93
CA ALA A 146 9.06 3.80 2.72
C ALA A 146 9.02 4.55 4.06
N PRO A 147 9.68 5.72 4.18
CA PRO A 147 9.51 6.61 5.33
C PRO A 147 8.03 7.01 5.49
N SER A 148 7.57 7.10 6.73
CA SER A 148 6.20 7.53 7.04
C SER A 148 6.18 8.24 8.39
N ASP A 149 5.48 9.35 8.46
CA ASP A 149 5.17 10.07 9.70
C ASP A 149 3.97 9.44 10.44
N ALA A 150 3.33 8.44 9.83
CA ALA A 150 2.19 7.74 10.41
C ALA A 150 2.66 6.53 11.23
N ASP A 151 2.91 6.75 12.52
CA ASP A 151 3.50 5.78 13.44
C ASP A 151 2.76 4.44 13.51
N GLN A 152 1.45 4.40 13.21
CA GLN A 152 0.64 3.18 13.26
C GLN A 152 0.83 2.25 12.06
N PHE A 153 1.57 2.67 11.02
CA PHE A 153 1.75 1.88 9.80
C PHE A 153 3.21 1.49 9.54
N HIS A 154 3.38 0.31 8.95
CA HIS A 154 4.50 0.04 8.05
C HIS A 154 4.06 0.48 6.66
N VAL A 155 4.82 1.35 6.01
CA VAL A 155 4.54 1.73 4.62
C VAL A 155 5.50 0.98 3.71
N LEU A 156 4.95 0.11 2.87
CA LEU A 156 5.71 -0.63 1.87
C LEU A 156 5.58 0.06 0.51
N LYS A 157 6.70 0.36 -0.12
CA LYS A 157 6.76 0.82 -1.49
C LYS A 157 6.98 -0.38 -2.40
N LEU A 158 6.08 -0.56 -3.35
CA LEU A 158 6.12 -1.61 -4.35
C LEU A 158 6.39 -0.98 -5.71
N VAL A 159 7.43 -1.44 -6.39
CA VAL A 159 7.74 -1.01 -7.76
C VAL A 159 7.60 -2.23 -8.66
N PRO A 160 6.73 -2.20 -9.70
CA PRO A 160 6.58 -3.35 -10.59
C PRO A 160 7.90 -3.72 -11.25
N ILE A 161 8.24 -5.02 -11.26
CA ILE A 161 9.40 -5.55 -11.99
C ILE A 161 9.19 -5.36 -13.49
N GLU A 162 8.00 -5.69 -13.98
CA GLU A 162 7.57 -5.41 -15.35
C GLU A 162 6.94 -4.01 -15.38
N LYS A 163 7.63 -3.08 -16.03
CA LYS A 163 7.16 -1.68 -16.13
C LYS A 163 5.93 -1.56 -17.01
N THR A 164 4.92 -0.87 -16.51
CA THR A 164 3.70 -0.50 -17.25
C THR A 164 3.47 1.01 -17.14
N ILE A 165 2.65 1.56 -18.03
CA ILE A 165 2.23 2.98 -17.91
C ILE A 165 1.21 3.18 -16.80
N ASP A 166 0.47 2.15 -16.45
CA ASP A 166 -0.64 2.19 -15.51
C ASP A 166 -0.22 2.19 -14.05
N VAL A 167 0.94 1.58 -13.76
CA VAL A 167 1.47 1.50 -12.39
C VAL A 167 2.97 1.78 -12.41
N GLU A 168 3.35 2.94 -11.87
CA GLU A 168 4.76 3.29 -11.61
C GLU A 168 5.20 2.73 -10.25
N ARG A 169 4.37 2.93 -9.22
CA ARG A 169 4.60 2.45 -7.86
C ARG A 169 3.29 2.35 -7.09
N ILE A 170 3.32 1.54 -6.04
CA ILE A 170 2.22 1.43 -5.08
C ILE A 170 2.79 1.66 -3.67
N LEU A 171 2.07 2.39 -2.83
CA LEU A 171 2.33 2.46 -1.40
C LEU A 171 1.26 1.67 -0.66
N LEU A 172 1.70 0.68 0.15
CA LEU A 172 0.82 -0.08 1.02
C LEU A 172 1.00 0.37 2.46
N TYR A 173 -0.06 0.83 3.07
CA TYR A 173 -0.12 1.15 4.49
C TYR A 173 -0.62 -0.07 5.26
N VAL A 174 0.29 -0.74 5.91
CA VAL A 174 0.06 -1.96 6.68
C VAL A 174 0.00 -1.63 8.15
N SER A 175 -1.10 -1.94 8.82
CA SER A 175 -1.24 -1.73 10.27
C SER A 175 -0.17 -2.50 11.04
N LYS A 176 0.59 -1.83 11.90
CA LYS A 176 1.56 -2.47 12.80
C LYS A 176 0.91 -3.41 13.80
N ALA A 177 -0.35 -3.15 14.18
CA ALA A 177 -1.06 -3.93 15.18
C ALA A 177 -1.64 -5.24 14.61
N THR A 178 -2.08 -5.24 13.35
CA THR A 178 -2.88 -6.35 12.78
C THR A 178 -2.31 -6.93 11.49
N TYR A 179 -1.31 -6.30 10.90
CA TYR A 179 -0.76 -6.61 9.58
C TYR A 179 -1.80 -6.63 8.46
N THR A 180 -2.91 -5.91 8.65
CA THR A 180 -3.90 -5.66 7.59
C THR A 180 -3.49 -4.46 6.74
N VAL A 181 -3.70 -4.53 5.45
CA VAL A 181 -3.61 -3.39 4.55
C VAL A 181 -4.81 -2.50 4.82
N GLN A 182 -4.58 -1.24 5.20
CA GLN A 182 -5.63 -0.27 5.47
C GLN A 182 -5.71 0.81 4.39
N ARG A 183 -4.61 1.01 3.63
CA ARG A 183 -4.60 1.95 2.51
C ARG A 183 -3.69 1.44 1.41
N VAL A 184 -4.13 1.63 0.18
CA VAL A 184 -3.37 1.41 -1.03
C VAL A 184 -3.33 2.72 -1.80
N VAL A 185 -2.13 3.21 -2.15
CA VAL A 185 -1.99 4.39 -3.01
C VAL A 185 -1.21 3.96 -4.25
N THR A 186 -1.85 4.03 -5.40
CA THR A 186 -1.24 3.69 -6.69
C THR A 186 -0.93 4.95 -7.47
N TYR A 187 0.27 5.03 -8.01
CA TYR A 187 0.70 6.10 -8.92
C TYR A 187 0.96 5.51 -10.30
N ASN A 188 0.47 6.18 -11.33
CA ASN A 188 0.82 5.87 -12.72
C ASN A 188 2.01 6.72 -13.20
N THR A 189 2.48 6.49 -14.43
CA THR A 189 3.62 7.20 -14.99
C THR A 189 3.32 8.68 -15.35
N TYR A 190 2.05 9.07 -15.37
CA TYR A 190 1.60 10.46 -15.58
C TYR A 190 1.53 11.24 -14.27
N GLY A 191 1.72 10.55 -13.15
CA GLY A 191 1.63 11.12 -11.79
C GLY A 191 0.21 11.19 -11.25
N ASP A 192 -0.77 10.57 -11.93
CA ASP A 192 -2.11 10.41 -11.37
C ASP A 192 -2.05 9.45 -10.17
N GLU A 193 -2.96 9.67 -9.24
CA GLU A 193 -3.01 8.93 -7.99
C GLU A 193 -4.38 8.28 -7.80
N THR A 194 -4.39 7.02 -7.37
CA THR A 194 -5.59 6.36 -6.85
C THR A 194 -5.31 5.91 -5.43
N LEU A 195 -6.00 6.51 -4.48
CA LEU A 195 -5.98 6.15 -3.07
C LEU A 195 -7.22 5.31 -2.76
N ILE A 196 -7.03 4.17 -2.09
CA ILE A 196 -8.11 3.29 -1.62
C ILE A 196 -7.89 3.02 -0.14
N ASP A 197 -8.78 3.51 0.71
CA ASP A 197 -8.89 3.14 2.10
C ASP A 197 -9.76 1.89 2.24
N LEU A 198 -9.26 0.89 2.98
CA LEU A 198 -9.97 -0.34 3.31
C LEU A 198 -10.46 -0.26 4.74
N LEU A 199 -11.75 -0.20 4.91
CA LEU A 199 -12.43 -0.01 6.17
C LEU A 199 -13.17 -1.29 6.56
N ASN A 200 -13.37 -1.50 7.86
CA ASN A 200 -14.19 -2.59 8.39
C ASN A 200 -13.84 -3.98 7.83
N SER A 201 -12.55 -4.23 7.56
CA SER A 201 -12.09 -5.49 6.99
C SER A 201 -12.44 -6.68 7.90
N ARG A 202 -13.12 -7.70 7.36
CA ARG A 202 -13.57 -8.91 8.05
C ARG A 202 -12.95 -10.13 7.42
N PHE A 203 -12.23 -10.90 8.22
CA PHE A 203 -11.50 -12.10 7.80
C PHE A 203 -12.07 -13.40 8.41
N ASP A 204 -13.15 -13.29 9.15
CA ASP A 204 -13.83 -14.36 9.88
C ASP A 204 -14.95 -15.03 9.06
N GLN A 205 -15.30 -14.46 7.91
CA GLN A 205 -16.35 -14.97 7.04
C GLN A 205 -15.83 -15.12 5.62
N VAL A 206 -16.14 -16.25 5.00
CA VAL A 206 -15.83 -16.50 3.58
C VAL A 206 -17.02 -16.02 2.75
N PRO A 207 -16.84 -15.06 1.82
CA PRO A 207 -17.90 -14.61 0.93
C PRO A 207 -18.49 -15.78 0.13
N ASP A 208 -19.80 -15.78 -0.08
CA ASP A 208 -20.47 -16.84 -0.85
C ASP A 208 -19.99 -16.86 -2.30
N LEU A 209 -19.89 -18.04 -2.89
CA LEU A 209 -19.40 -18.23 -4.25
C LEU A 209 -20.28 -17.55 -5.30
N SER A 210 -21.60 -17.43 -5.03
CA SER A 210 -22.55 -16.76 -5.91
C SER A 210 -22.23 -15.29 -6.16
N LEU A 211 -21.50 -14.62 -5.25
CA LEU A 211 -21.07 -13.24 -5.42
C LEU A 211 -20.08 -13.05 -6.57
N PHE A 212 -19.42 -14.12 -7.02
CA PHE A 212 -18.40 -14.09 -8.05
C PHE A 212 -18.87 -14.67 -9.38
N THR A 213 -20.18 -14.88 -9.52
CA THR A 213 -20.85 -15.21 -10.77
C THR A 213 -21.68 -14.02 -11.23
N PHE A 214 -21.73 -13.80 -12.54
CA PHE A 214 -22.53 -12.72 -13.11
C PHE A 214 -23.36 -13.22 -14.29
N THR A 215 -24.67 -13.05 -14.18
CA THR A 215 -25.59 -13.29 -15.29
C THR A 215 -25.92 -11.93 -15.91
N ILE A 216 -25.57 -11.77 -17.18
CA ILE A 216 -25.83 -10.53 -17.92
C ILE A 216 -27.34 -10.34 -18.03
N PRO A 217 -27.91 -9.20 -17.56
CA PRO A 217 -29.35 -8.93 -17.70
C PRO A 217 -29.76 -8.88 -19.17
N GLU A 218 -30.99 -9.28 -19.45
CA GLU A 218 -31.55 -9.20 -20.79
C GLU A 218 -31.57 -7.76 -21.31
N GLY A 219 -31.18 -7.56 -22.58
CA GLY A 219 -31.13 -6.23 -23.20
C GLY A 219 -29.93 -5.36 -22.81
N THR A 220 -28.98 -5.91 -22.02
CA THR A 220 -27.74 -5.19 -21.70
C THR A 220 -26.79 -5.17 -22.91
N ASP A 221 -26.22 -4.01 -23.20
CA ASP A 221 -25.16 -3.85 -24.19
C ASP A 221 -23.87 -4.52 -23.71
N VAL A 222 -23.32 -5.42 -24.54
CA VAL A 222 -22.12 -6.19 -24.19
C VAL A 222 -20.93 -5.71 -25.00
N VAL A 223 -19.93 -5.16 -24.32
CA VAL A 223 -18.66 -4.72 -24.90
C VAL A 223 -17.56 -5.71 -24.53
N THR A 224 -16.93 -6.32 -25.51
CA THR A 224 -15.75 -7.18 -25.27
C THR A 224 -14.53 -6.30 -25.18
N MET A 225 -13.74 -6.50 -24.10
CA MET A 225 -12.43 -5.87 -23.97
C MET A 225 -11.43 -6.73 -24.71
N ASP A 226 -10.83 -6.18 -25.77
CA ASP A 226 -9.72 -6.80 -26.47
C ASP A 226 -8.47 -6.85 -25.57
N GLU A 227 -7.63 -7.85 -25.82
CA GLU A 227 -6.38 -8.09 -25.09
C GLU A 227 -5.28 -7.06 -25.42
#